data_80b38ad8d5156d79ccfab1fa46de1cd9
#
_entry.id   80b38ad8d5156d79ccfab1fa46de1cd9
#
_cell.length_a   1.000
_cell.length_b   1.000
_cell.length_c   1.000
_cell.angle_alpha   90.00
_cell.angle_beta   90.00
_cell.angle_gamma   90.00
#
_symmetry.space_group_name_H-M   'P 1'
#
loop_
_entity.id
_entity.type
_entity.pdbx_description
1 polymer ?
#
loop_
_entity_poly.entity_id
_entity_poly.type
_entity_poly.pdbx_seq_one_letter_code
_entity_poly.pdbx_strand_id
1 'polypeptide(L)'
;MAKHGKSYRNGAAKVEPRPYRLREAIETLKAAAFAKFDETVEIALRLGVDPRHADQMVRGTVVLPHGTGKSMRVLVFASGEKIKEAEDAGADFVGGDDLAKRIEGGWMEFDAVVATPDMMRVVGRLGKVLGPRGLMPSPKAGTVTLDVNRAVFDIKGGKVEFRVEKAGIVHGRVGKKSFSVDQLEANSRAFIDAVLRAKPAAAKGKYVKSAHVTSTMGPGIALDEAAVAPAEA
;
A
#
# COMPACT_ATOMS: atom_id res chain seq x y z
N MET A 1 -4.92 21.93 -21.94
CA MET A 1 -4.24 21.12 -20.92
C MET A 1 -3.09 21.93 -20.31
N ALA A 2 -2.91 21.84 -18.98
CA ALA A 2 -1.78 22.49 -18.32
C ALA A 2 -0.46 21.91 -18.83
N LYS A 3 0.52 22.77 -19.16
CA LYS A 3 1.85 22.33 -19.60
C LYS A 3 2.68 21.88 -18.40
N HIS A 4 3.30 20.73 -18.48
CA HIS A 4 4.26 20.27 -17.46
C HIS A 4 5.43 21.24 -17.29
N GLY A 5 5.92 21.40 -16.07
CA GLY A 5 7.07 22.23 -15.74
C GLY A 5 8.38 21.73 -16.36
N LYS A 6 9.41 22.58 -16.37
CA LYS A 6 10.73 22.25 -16.98
C LYS A 6 11.35 20.99 -16.36
N SER A 7 11.34 20.86 -15.02
CA SER A 7 11.92 19.69 -14.33
C SER A 7 11.26 18.38 -14.73
N TYR A 8 9.91 18.35 -14.81
CA TYR A 8 9.19 17.17 -15.29
C TYR A 8 9.57 16.82 -16.73
N ARG A 9 9.62 17.83 -17.65
CA ARG A 9 9.98 17.60 -19.04
C ARG A 9 11.39 17.03 -19.19
N ASN A 10 12.34 17.53 -18.39
CA ASN A 10 13.71 17.04 -18.36
C ASN A 10 13.78 15.60 -17.82
N GLY A 11 12.98 15.26 -16.81
CA GLY A 11 12.85 13.88 -16.30
C GLY A 11 12.22 12.96 -17.35
N ALA A 12 11.11 13.41 -17.99
CA ALA A 12 10.42 12.63 -19.00
C ALA A 12 11.25 12.38 -20.27
N ALA A 13 12.14 13.31 -20.62
CA ALA A 13 13.07 13.14 -21.75
C ALA A 13 14.08 11.99 -21.57
N LYS A 14 14.28 11.51 -20.32
CA LYS A 14 15.13 10.36 -20.01
C LYS A 14 14.41 9.02 -20.14
N VAL A 15 13.08 9.05 -20.32
CA VAL A 15 12.23 7.86 -20.43
C VAL A 15 11.85 7.69 -21.91
N GLU A 16 12.28 6.60 -22.51
CA GLU A 16 11.89 6.24 -23.87
C GLU A 16 10.45 5.74 -23.92
N PRO A 17 9.72 5.93 -25.02
CA PRO A 17 8.35 5.47 -25.18
C PRO A 17 8.28 3.96 -25.51
N ARG A 18 8.83 3.11 -24.65
CA ARG A 18 8.80 1.64 -24.76
C ARG A 18 8.51 1.00 -23.39
N PRO A 19 8.07 -0.25 -23.35
CA PRO A 19 8.02 -1.00 -22.12
C PRO A 19 9.44 -1.38 -21.63
N TYR A 20 9.62 -1.41 -20.32
CA TYR A 20 10.87 -1.69 -19.62
C TYR A 20 10.78 -2.95 -18.79
N ARG A 21 11.88 -3.66 -18.62
CA ARG A 21 12.01 -4.67 -17.55
C ARG A 21 12.00 -3.99 -16.19
N LEU A 22 11.55 -4.71 -15.16
CA LEU A 22 11.35 -4.12 -13.82
C LEU A 22 12.60 -3.40 -13.29
N ARG A 23 13.76 -4.05 -13.33
CA ARG A 23 15.04 -3.48 -12.88
C ARG A 23 15.42 -2.22 -13.64
N GLU A 24 15.37 -2.28 -14.97
CA GLU A 24 15.68 -1.16 -15.86
C GLU A 24 14.73 0.02 -15.64
N ALA A 25 13.43 -0.26 -15.41
CA ALA A 25 12.43 0.75 -15.08
C ALA A 25 12.77 1.48 -13.78
N ILE A 26 13.20 0.76 -12.75
CA ILE A 26 13.59 1.33 -11.45
C ILE A 26 14.84 2.19 -11.58
N GLU A 27 15.86 1.74 -12.34
CA GLU A 27 17.08 2.51 -12.61
C GLU A 27 16.75 3.82 -13.36
N THR A 28 15.94 3.72 -14.40
CA THR A 28 15.46 4.87 -15.18
C THR A 28 14.64 5.83 -14.32
N LEU A 29 13.76 5.30 -13.45
CA LEU A 29 12.97 6.10 -12.50
C LEU A 29 13.89 6.89 -11.57
N LYS A 30 14.89 6.26 -10.97
CA LYS A 30 15.84 6.94 -10.07
C LYS A 30 16.63 8.05 -10.80
N ALA A 31 17.00 7.81 -12.06
CA ALA A 31 17.68 8.81 -12.89
C ALA A 31 16.76 9.96 -13.33
N ALA A 32 15.45 9.69 -13.52
CA ALA A 32 14.45 10.68 -13.91
C ALA A 32 13.90 11.51 -12.75
N ALA A 33 14.00 11.00 -11.52
CA ALA A 33 13.48 11.66 -10.31
C ALA A 33 14.26 12.95 -9.99
N PHE A 34 13.55 14.07 -9.84
CA PHE A 34 14.14 15.40 -9.74
C PHE A 34 13.75 16.16 -8.46
N ALA A 35 12.83 15.66 -7.66
CA ALA A 35 12.43 16.35 -6.42
C ALA A 35 13.55 16.38 -5.38
N LYS A 36 13.54 17.43 -4.55
CA LYS A 36 14.53 17.64 -3.48
C LYS A 36 14.25 16.79 -2.23
N PHE A 37 13.04 16.25 -2.12
CA PHE A 37 12.65 15.34 -1.03
C PHE A 37 12.79 13.88 -1.48
N ASP A 38 12.78 12.96 -0.52
CA ASP A 38 12.83 11.52 -0.79
C ASP A 38 11.48 11.04 -1.32
N GLU A 39 11.39 10.97 -2.67
CA GLU A 39 10.17 10.60 -3.38
C GLU A 39 9.74 9.16 -3.06
N THR A 40 8.43 8.95 -2.95
CA THR A 40 7.87 7.60 -2.85
C THR A 40 7.83 6.96 -4.23
N VAL A 41 8.23 5.69 -4.31
CA VAL A 41 8.10 4.85 -5.51
C VAL A 41 6.81 4.07 -5.42
N GLU A 42 6.00 4.14 -6.47
CA GLU A 42 4.67 3.52 -6.55
C GLU A 42 4.54 2.67 -7.81
N ILE A 43 3.75 1.60 -7.71
CA ILE A 43 3.34 0.78 -8.85
C ILE A 43 1.85 0.93 -9.05
N ALA A 44 1.45 1.10 -10.31
CA ALA A 44 0.07 1.10 -10.75
C ALA A 44 -0.17 -0.07 -11.70
N LEU A 45 -1.10 -0.96 -11.36
CA LEU A 45 -1.48 -2.13 -12.16
C LEU A 45 -2.93 -1.97 -12.64
N ARG A 46 -3.14 -1.84 -13.94
CA ARG A 46 -4.48 -1.87 -14.53
C ARG A 46 -4.89 -3.31 -14.76
N LEU A 47 -5.95 -3.71 -14.06
CA LEU A 47 -6.47 -5.07 -14.09
C LEU A 47 -7.64 -5.23 -15.05
N GLY A 48 -7.84 -6.45 -15.55
CA GLY A 48 -8.96 -6.85 -16.39
C GLY A 48 -10.19 -7.28 -15.57
N VAL A 49 -10.55 -6.49 -14.54
CA VAL A 49 -11.71 -6.75 -13.68
C VAL A 49 -12.70 -5.59 -13.73
N ASP A 50 -13.97 -5.87 -13.41
CA ASP A 50 -14.98 -4.83 -13.19
C ASP A 50 -15.29 -4.70 -11.69
N PRO A 51 -14.79 -3.64 -11.03
CA PRO A 51 -14.96 -3.45 -9.59
C PRO A 51 -16.40 -3.15 -9.14
N ARG A 52 -17.33 -3.00 -10.08
CA ARG A 52 -18.77 -2.84 -9.77
C ARG A 52 -19.38 -4.15 -9.27
N HIS A 53 -18.80 -5.28 -9.68
CA HIS A 53 -19.21 -6.61 -9.26
C HIS A 53 -18.42 -7.03 -8.01
N ALA A 54 -19.12 -7.45 -6.96
CA ALA A 54 -18.52 -7.81 -5.68
C ALA A 54 -17.55 -9.00 -5.78
N ASP A 55 -17.82 -9.93 -6.71
CA ASP A 55 -17.01 -11.10 -7.03
C ASP A 55 -15.73 -10.80 -7.83
N GLN A 56 -15.61 -9.59 -8.40
CA GLN A 56 -14.44 -9.11 -9.12
C GLN A 56 -13.64 -8.05 -8.33
N MET A 57 -14.01 -7.82 -7.08
CA MET A 57 -13.33 -6.87 -6.21
C MET A 57 -11.99 -7.45 -5.72
N VAL A 58 -10.89 -6.93 -6.26
CA VAL A 58 -9.53 -7.29 -5.85
C VAL A 58 -9.11 -6.46 -4.64
N ARG A 59 -8.77 -7.12 -3.55
CA ARG A 59 -8.18 -6.49 -2.36
C ARG A 59 -7.33 -7.50 -1.61
N GLY A 60 -6.29 -7.02 -0.96
CA GLY A 60 -5.40 -7.86 -0.17
C GLY A 60 -4.37 -7.03 0.59
N THR A 61 -3.47 -7.74 1.21
CA THR A 61 -2.32 -7.14 1.91
C THR A 61 -1.06 -7.86 1.51
N VAL A 62 0.05 -7.15 1.53
CA VAL A 62 1.39 -7.70 1.31
C VAL A 62 2.35 -7.10 2.33
N VAL A 63 3.23 -7.93 2.87
CA VAL A 63 4.36 -7.48 3.68
C VAL A 63 5.54 -7.32 2.73
N LEU A 64 6.07 -6.10 2.64
CA LEU A 64 7.20 -5.81 1.76
C LEU A 64 8.51 -6.25 2.44
N PRO A 65 9.39 -7.02 1.75
CA PRO A 65 10.63 -7.52 2.34
C PRO A 65 11.53 -6.44 2.97
N HIS A 66 11.55 -5.24 2.38
CA HIS A 66 12.36 -4.11 2.84
C HIS A 66 11.52 -2.97 3.42
N GLY A 67 10.24 -3.24 3.75
CA GLY A 67 9.32 -2.23 4.26
C GLY A 67 9.01 -1.12 3.25
N THR A 68 8.34 -0.08 3.73
CA THR A 68 7.92 1.08 2.91
C THR A 68 8.87 2.28 3.00
N GLY A 69 9.87 2.23 3.88
CA GLY A 69 10.74 3.36 4.18
C GLY A 69 10.07 4.48 5.00
N LYS A 70 8.91 4.20 5.60
CA LYS A 70 8.20 5.09 6.51
C LYS A 70 7.99 4.37 7.85
N SER A 71 8.39 5.01 8.95
CA SER A 71 8.00 4.56 10.28
C SER A 71 6.51 4.80 10.48
N MET A 72 5.74 3.72 10.71
CA MET A 72 4.29 3.78 10.90
C MET A 72 3.96 3.91 12.38
N ARG A 73 3.17 4.89 12.75
CA ARG A 73 2.61 5.02 14.10
C ARG A 73 1.34 4.19 14.17
N VAL A 74 1.38 3.14 14.98
CA VAL A 74 0.30 2.15 15.09
C VAL A 74 -0.53 2.43 16.34
N LEU A 75 -1.84 2.61 16.14
CA LEU A 75 -2.82 2.73 17.20
C LEU A 75 -3.54 1.39 17.36
N VAL A 76 -3.66 0.90 18.59
CA VAL A 76 -4.32 -0.35 18.91
C VAL A 76 -5.51 -0.12 19.83
N PHE A 77 -6.70 -0.55 19.39
CA PHE A 77 -7.88 -0.67 20.25
C PHE A 77 -7.91 -2.05 20.86
N ALA A 78 -7.63 -2.14 22.17
CA ALA A 78 -7.62 -3.37 22.92
C ALA A 78 -8.21 -3.16 24.33
N SER A 79 -8.59 -4.26 24.99
CA SER A 79 -9.06 -4.25 26.38
C SER A 79 -8.37 -5.35 27.19
N GLY A 80 -8.29 -5.16 28.52
CA GLY A 80 -7.73 -6.13 29.45
C GLY A 80 -6.27 -6.49 29.17
N GLU A 81 -5.95 -7.78 29.14
CA GLU A 81 -4.59 -8.28 28.91
C GLU A 81 -4.00 -7.94 27.54
N LYS A 82 -4.85 -7.73 26.53
CA LYS A 82 -4.43 -7.37 25.17
C LYS A 82 -3.81 -5.98 25.08
N ILE A 83 -4.00 -5.12 26.07
CA ILE A 83 -3.30 -3.82 26.18
C ILE A 83 -1.81 -4.05 26.34
N LYS A 84 -1.41 -4.89 27.30
CA LYS A 84 0.00 -5.22 27.53
C LYS A 84 0.62 -5.91 26.32
N GLU A 85 -0.08 -6.85 25.71
CA GLU A 85 0.40 -7.51 24.48
C GLU A 85 0.66 -6.50 23.34
N ALA A 86 -0.20 -5.48 23.21
CA ALA A 86 0.00 -4.43 22.20
C ALA A 86 1.17 -3.50 22.53
N GLU A 87 1.38 -3.17 23.82
CA GLU A 87 2.51 -2.38 24.28
C GLU A 87 3.83 -3.13 24.06
N ASP A 88 3.89 -4.42 24.43
CA ASP A 88 5.04 -5.30 24.23
C ASP A 88 5.38 -5.47 22.74
N ALA A 89 4.37 -5.49 21.87
CA ALA A 89 4.53 -5.50 20.42
C ALA A 89 5.06 -4.17 19.86
N GLY A 90 5.15 -3.13 20.69
CA GLY A 90 5.66 -1.82 20.31
C GLY A 90 4.63 -0.93 19.64
N ALA A 91 3.34 -1.08 19.92
CA ALA A 91 2.32 -0.13 19.45
C ALA A 91 2.59 1.28 20.04
N ASP A 92 2.35 2.32 19.25
CA ASP A 92 2.63 3.69 19.68
C ASP A 92 1.51 4.26 20.56
N PHE A 93 0.29 3.80 20.34
CA PHE A 93 -0.89 4.19 21.12
C PHE A 93 -1.75 2.96 21.38
N VAL A 94 -2.07 2.70 22.65
CA VAL A 94 -2.91 1.58 23.05
C VAL A 94 -4.01 2.08 23.98
N GLY A 95 -5.26 1.63 23.78
CA GLY A 95 -6.36 2.00 24.67
C GLY A 95 -7.72 1.62 24.12
N GLY A 96 -8.75 2.17 24.72
CA GLY A 96 -10.15 1.85 24.43
C GLY A 96 -11.02 3.09 24.13
N ASP A 97 -12.05 3.30 24.96
CA ASP A 97 -12.98 4.43 24.82
C ASP A 97 -12.33 5.81 25.00
N ASP A 98 -11.23 5.91 25.72
CA ASP A 98 -10.43 7.11 25.92
C ASP A 98 -9.80 7.58 24.58
N LEU A 99 -9.20 6.64 23.83
CA LEU A 99 -8.66 6.94 22.49
C LEU A 99 -9.79 7.27 21.50
N ALA A 100 -10.93 6.60 21.61
CA ALA A 100 -12.08 6.89 20.76
C ALA A 100 -12.54 8.36 20.93
N LYS A 101 -12.65 8.83 22.17
CA LYS A 101 -13.01 10.23 22.48
C LYS A 101 -11.99 11.22 21.95
N ARG A 102 -10.67 10.90 22.03
CA ARG A 102 -9.61 11.75 21.46
C ARG A 102 -9.74 11.87 19.95
N ILE A 103 -10.04 10.78 19.27
CA ILE A 103 -10.25 10.77 17.80
C ILE A 103 -11.51 11.54 17.42
N GLU A 104 -12.60 11.40 18.16
CA GLU A 104 -13.82 12.21 17.99
C GLU A 104 -13.53 13.72 18.16
N GLY A 105 -12.61 14.05 19.09
CA GLY A 105 -12.08 15.41 19.29
C GLY A 105 -11.13 15.92 18.20
N GLY A 106 -10.85 15.10 17.16
CA GLY A 106 -10.03 15.50 16.01
C GLY A 106 -8.55 15.07 16.08
N TRP A 107 -8.13 14.35 17.12
CA TRP A 107 -6.76 13.83 17.18
C TRP A 107 -6.55 12.69 16.19
N MET A 108 -5.53 12.79 15.33
CA MET A 108 -5.28 11.84 14.23
C MET A 108 -3.77 11.62 13.98
N GLU A 109 -2.97 11.59 15.03
CA GLU A 109 -1.50 11.45 14.94
C GLU A 109 -1.04 9.99 14.82
N PHE A 110 -1.75 9.18 14.06
CA PHE A 110 -1.42 7.78 13.79
C PHE A 110 -1.59 7.47 12.30
N ASP A 111 -0.91 6.43 11.83
CA ASP A 111 -0.85 6.05 10.42
C ASP A 111 -1.56 4.71 10.14
N ALA A 112 -1.79 3.90 11.17
CA ALA A 112 -2.53 2.63 11.07
C ALA A 112 -3.32 2.36 12.34
N VAL A 113 -4.43 1.62 12.21
CA VAL A 113 -5.29 1.22 13.33
C VAL A 113 -5.48 -0.29 13.32
N VAL A 114 -5.23 -0.90 14.48
CA VAL A 114 -5.53 -2.31 14.77
C VAL A 114 -6.60 -2.35 15.83
N ALA A 115 -7.51 -3.31 15.79
CA ALA A 115 -8.54 -3.49 16.79
C ALA A 115 -8.76 -4.96 17.12
N THR A 116 -9.00 -5.26 18.37
CA THR A 116 -9.57 -6.56 18.75
C THR A 116 -11.06 -6.62 18.37
N PRO A 117 -11.60 -7.79 18.05
CA PRO A 117 -13.02 -7.93 17.68
C PRO A 117 -13.97 -7.31 18.69
N ASP A 118 -13.67 -7.40 19.99
CA ASP A 118 -14.48 -6.86 21.08
C ASP A 118 -14.59 -5.34 21.02
N MET A 119 -13.50 -4.67 20.62
CA MET A 119 -13.43 -3.20 20.52
C MET A 119 -14.06 -2.65 19.24
N MET A 120 -14.45 -3.51 18.30
CA MET A 120 -15.06 -3.06 17.03
C MET A 120 -16.38 -2.29 17.24
N ARG A 121 -17.08 -2.52 18.35
CA ARG A 121 -18.27 -1.73 18.71
C ARG A 121 -17.91 -0.26 18.98
N VAL A 122 -16.77 -0.01 19.60
CA VAL A 122 -16.25 1.32 19.90
C VAL A 122 -15.72 1.97 18.61
N VAL A 123 -14.88 1.25 17.88
CA VAL A 123 -14.29 1.69 16.62
C VAL A 123 -15.34 1.97 15.53
N GLY A 124 -16.46 1.22 15.53
CA GLY A 124 -17.58 1.40 14.60
C GLY A 124 -18.18 2.80 14.65
N ARG A 125 -18.22 3.43 15.83
CA ARG A 125 -18.68 4.83 16.01
C ARG A 125 -17.77 5.83 15.27
N LEU A 126 -16.48 5.51 15.15
CA LEU A 126 -15.47 6.33 14.47
C LEU A 126 -15.47 6.17 12.93
N GLY A 127 -16.37 5.34 12.39
CA GLY A 127 -16.44 5.04 10.95
C GLY A 127 -16.54 6.28 10.05
N LYS A 128 -17.24 7.34 10.52
CA LYS A 128 -17.34 8.62 9.80
C LYS A 128 -16.02 9.39 9.72
N VAL A 129 -15.10 9.17 10.67
CA VAL A 129 -13.80 9.84 10.77
C VAL A 129 -12.71 8.99 10.13
N LEU A 130 -12.63 7.69 10.48
CA LEU A 130 -11.59 6.77 10.02
C LEU A 130 -11.84 6.26 8.59
N GLY A 131 -13.12 6.07 8.20
CA GLY A 131 -13.51 5.52 6.90
C GLY A 131 -12.98 6.32 5.70
N PRO A 132 -13.27 7.64 5.60
CA PRO A 132 -12.80 8.47 4.49
C PRO A 132 -11.27 8.55 4.38
N ARG A 133 -10.55 8.31 5.48
CA ARG A 133 -9.08 8.32 5.53
C ARG A 133 -8.45 6.95 5.26
N GLY A 134 -9.26 5.90 5.06
CA GLY A 134 -8.77 4.53 4.86
C GLY A 134 -8.14 3.90 6.10
N LEU A 135 -8.41 4.45 7.31
CA LEU A 135 -7.85 3.97 8.58
C LEU A 135 -8.78 3.03 9.35
N MET A 136 -9.93 2.70 8.78
CA MET A 136 -10.92 1.82 9.43
C MET A 136 -10.41 0.38 9.47
N PRO A 137 -10.27 -0.25 10.66
CA PRO A 137 -9.86 -1.64 10.76
C PRO A 137 -10.82 -2.58 10.04
N SER A 138 -10.27 -3.63 9.42
CA SER A 138 -11.03 -4.60 8.65
C SER A 138 -10.47 -6.02 8.85
N PRO A 139 -11.32 -7.04 9.07
CA PRO A 139 -10.88 -8.43 9.11
C PRO A 139 -10.18 -8.87 7.82
N LYS A 140 -10.63 -8.35 6.66
CA LYS A 140 -10.04 -8.67 5.36
C LYS A 140 -8.64 -8.11 5.16
N ALA A 141 -8.30 -7.00 5.84
CA ALA A 141 -6.95 -6.43 5.87
C ALA A 141 -6.09 -7.04 6.98
N GLY A 142 -6.67 -7.91 7.84
CA GLY A 142 -6.00 -8.48 8.99
C GLY A 142 -5.67 -7.46 10.08
N THR A 143 -6.41 -6.33 10.11
CA THR A 143 -6.28 -5.28 11.14
C THR A 143 -7.34 -5.41 12.23
N VAL A 144 -8.27 -6.36 12.09
CA VAL A 144 -9.16 -6.84 13.18
C VAL A 144 -8.74 -8.26 13.50
N THR A 145 -8.07 -8.45 14.63
CA THR A 145 -7.50 -9.75 15.03
C THR A 145 -7.39 -9.87 16.55
N LEU A 146 -7.35 -11.11 17.03
CA LEU A 146 -6.99 -11.43 18.42
C LEU A 146 -5.46 -11.48 18.63
N ASP A 147 -4.70 -11.75 17.57
CA ASP A 147 -3.23 -11.73 17.58
C ASP A 147 -2.73 -10.31 17.25
N VAL A 148 -2.74 -9.49 18.29
CA VAL A 148 -2.35 -8.07 18.17
C VAL A 148 -0.86 -7.92 17.90
N ASN A 149 -0.04 -8.79 18.53
CA ASN A 149 1.42 -8.75 18.40
C ASN A 149 1.84 -8.88 16.93
N ARG A 150 1.36 -9.93 16.27
CA ARG A 150 1.66 -10.17 14.86
C ARG A 150 1.16 -9.04 13.96
N ALA A 151 -0.05 -8.51 14.21
CA ALA A 151 -0.59 -7.42 13.41
C ALA A 151 0.25 -6.15 13.51
N VAL A 152 0.68 -5.77 14.71
CA VAL A 152 1.55 -4.61 14.94
C VAL A 152 2.92 -4.83 14.28
N PHE A 153 3.51 -6.01 14.46
CA PHE A 153 4.78 -6.36 13.83
C PHE A 153 4.73 -6.29 12.31
N ASP A 154 3.71 -6.88 11.69
CA ASP A 154 3.50 -6.84 10.24
C ASP A 154 3.37 -5.40 9.72
N ILE A 155 2.59 -4.55 10.39
CA ILE A 155 2.38 -3.16 9.98
C ILE A 155 3.69 -2.37 10.09
N LYS A 156 4.43 -2.52 11.19
CA LYS A 156 5.75 -1.88 11.37
C LYS A 156 6.79 -2.46 10.40
N GLY A 157 6.66 -3.75 10.05
CA GLY A 157 7.46 -4.42 9.03
C GLY A 157 7.18 -3.97 7.59
N GLY A 158 6.16 -3.13 7.37
CA GLY A 158 5.85 -2.59 6.04
C GLY A 158 4.71 -3.30 5.33
N LYS A 159 3.70 -3.77 6.06
CA LYS A 159 2.46 -4.29 5.48
C LYS A 159 1.72 -3.19 4.73
N VAL A 160 1.45 -3.41 3.45
CA VAL A 160 0.70 -2.51 2.58
C VAL A 160 -0.62 -3.17 2.20
N GLU A 161 -1.72 -2.45 2.37
CA GLU A 161 -3.02 -2.85 1.84
C GLU A 161 -3.16 -2.35 0.40
N PHE A 162 -3.72 -3.18 -0.47
CA PHE A 162 -4.10 -2.79 -1.81
C PHE A 162 -5.56 -3.11 -2.09
N ARG A 163 -6.18 -2.25 -2.88
CA ARG A 163 -7.57 -2.39 -3.31
C ARG A 163 -7.74 -1.84 -4.71
N VAL A 164 -8.49 -2.55 -5.54
CA VAL A 164 -8.86 -2.07 -6.88
C VAL A 164 -9.78 -0.87 -6.78
N GLU A 165 -9.49 0.19 -7.55
CA GLU A 165 -10.34 1.37 -7.69
C GLU A 165 -11.44 1.14 -8.74
N LYS A 166 -12.39 2.10 -8.83
CA LYS A 166 -13.49 2.08 -9.79
C LYS A 166 -13.04 1.98 -11.27
N ALA A 167 -11.81 2.44 -11.57
CA ALA A 167 -11.21 2.34 -12.91
C ALA A 167 -10.55 0.98 -13.20
N GLY A 168 -10.58 0.03 -12.26
CA GLY A 168 -9.91 -1.26 -12.38
C GLY A 168 -8.40 -1.18 -12.16
N ILE A 169 -7.91 -0.15 -11.46
CA ILE A 169 -6.48 0.05 -11.20
C ILE A 169 -6.19 -0.23 -9.72
N VAL A 170 -5.06 -0.88 -9.47
CA VAL A 170 -4.50 -1.08 -8.13
C VAL A 170 -3.24 -0.25 -8.02
N HIS A 171 -3.16 0.57 -6.98
CA HIS A 171 -1.97 1.35 -6.64
C HIS A 171 -1.28 0.76 -5.41
N GLY A 172 0.05 0.73 -5.41
CA GLY A 172 0.84 0.28 -4.27
C GLY A 172 2.14 1.05 -4.11
N ARG A 173 2.45 1.42 -2.89
CA ARG A 173 3.73 2.02 -2.51
C ARG A 173 4.73 0.90 -2.28
N VAL A 174 5.88 0.94 -2.96
CA VAL A 174 6.89 -0.12 -2.90
C VAL A 174 8.20 0.34 -2.25
N GLY A 175 8.32 1.61 -1.90
CA GLY A 175 9.48 2.12 -1.17
C GLY A 175 9.73 3.59 -1.41
N LYS A 176 10.98 3.99 -1.14
CA LYS A 176 11.49 5.35 -1.30
C LYS A 176 12.58 5.39 -2.37
N LYS A 177 12.78 6.56 -2.99
CA LYS A 177 13.88 6.79 -3.95
C LYS A 177 15.25 6.48 -3.33
N SER A 178 15.42 6.69 -2.02
CA SER A 178 16.64 6.40 -1.26
C SER A 178 16.99 4.91 -1.22
N PHE A 179 16.03 4.00 -1.40
CA PHE A 179 16.27 2.56 -1.44
C PHE A 179 17.20 2.17 -2.58
N SER A 180 17.94 1.07 -2.42
CA SER A 180 18.71 0.49 -3.52
C SER A 180 17.80 -0.04 -4.63
N VAL A 181 18.36 -0.26 -5.82
CA VAL A 181 17.61 -0.86 -6.95
C VAL A 181 17.11 -2.25 -6.57
N ASP A 182 17.95 -3.05 -5.92
CA ASP A 182 17.61 -4.41 -5.51
C ASP A 182 16.48 -4.45 -4.48
N GLN A 183 16.46 -3.51 -3.51
CA GLN A 183 15.38 -3.38 -2.53
C GLN A 183 14.05 -3.00 -3.19
N LEU A 184 14.06 -2.04 -4.11
CA LEU A 184 12.87 -1.63 -4.85
C LEU A 184 12.38 -2.75 -5.78
N GLU A 185 13.27 -3.49 -6.41
CA GLU A 185 12.92 -4.64 -7.25
C GLU A 185 12.26 -5.75 -6.43
N ALA A 186 12.85 -6.13 -5.29
CA ALA A 186 12.30 -7.16 -4.39
C ALA A 186 10.90 -6.76 -3.87
N ASN A 187 10.74 -5.52 -3.40
CA ASN A 187 9.46 -4.99 -2.95
C ASN A 187 8.41 -4.96 -4.07
N SER A 188 8.82 -4.51 -5.27
CA SER A 188 7.95 -4.44 -6.44
C SER A 188 7.47 -5.82 -6.87
N ARG A 189 8.38 -6.80 -6.88
CA ARG A 189 8.06 -8.20 -7.20
C ARG A 189 7.08 -8.78 -6.20
N ALA A 190 7.33 -8.61 -4.89
CA ALA A 190 6.44 -9.07 -3.83
C ALA A 190 5.02 -8.46 -3.96
N PHE A 191 4.94 -7.17 -4.33
CA PHE A 191 3.66 -6.50 -4.54
C PHE A 191 2.92 -7.06 -5.77
N ILE A 192 3.60 -7.20 -6.91
CA ILE A 192 3.03 -7.77 -8.14
C ILE A 192 2.52 -9.19 -7.89
N ASP A 193 3.32 -10.04 -7.25
CA ASP A 193 2.95 -11.42 -6.93
C ASP A 193 1.73 -11.50 -6.02
N ALA A 194 1.63 -10.60 -5.02
CA ALA A 194 0.45 -10.53 -4.15
C ALA A 194 -0.82 -10.17 -4.93
N VAL A 195 -0.72 -9.22 -5.86
CA VAL A 195 -1.86 -8.84 -6.72
C VAL A 195 -2.23 -9.98 -7.68
N LEU A 196 -1.25 -10.69 -8.24
CA LEU A 196 -1.49 -11.86 -9.11
C LEU A 196 -2.19 -13.00 -8.36
N ARG A 197 -1.77 -13.29 -7.12
CA ARG A 197 -2.42 -14.31 -6.25
C ARG A 197 -3.85 -13.93 -5.88
N ALA A 198 -4.15 -12.63 -5.80
CA ALA A 198 -5.49 -12.12 -5.49
C ALA A 198 -6.44 -12.13 -6.70
N LYS A 199 -6.06 -12.75 -7.85
CA LYS A 199 -6.90 -12.84 -9.04
C LYS A 199 -8.22 -13.55 -8.72
N PRO A 200 -9.39 -12.90 -8.93
CA PRO A 200 -10.69 -13.54 -8.76
C PRO A 200 -10.92 -14.64 -9.80
N ALA A 201 -11.61 -15.70 -9.41
CA ALA A 201 -12.00 -16.77 -10.34
C ALA A 201 -12.92 -16.26 -11.47
N ALA A 202 -13.71 -15.22 -11.19
CA ALA A 202 -14.59 -14.57 -12.17
C ALA A 202 -13.84 -13.72 -13.21
N ALA A 203 -12.54 -13.40 -13.01
CA ALA A 203 -11.75 -12.62 -13.94
C ALA A 203 -11.37 -13.44 -15.17
N LYS A 204 -11.98 -13.12 -16.32
CA LYS A 204 -11.71 -13.78 -17.61
C LYS A 204 -10.68 -12.99 -18.43
N GLY A 205 -9.89 -13.70 -19.24
CA GLY A 205 -8.91 -13.11 -20.15
C GLY A 205 -7.65 -12.58 -19.45
N LYS A 206 -7.02 -11.56 -20.06
CA LYS A 206 -5.78 -10.97 -19.57
C LYS A 206 -6.03 -10.21 -18.26
N TYR A 207 -5.44 -10.71 -17.16
CA TYR A 207 -5.66 -10.15 -15.82
C TYR A 207 -4.95 -8.80 -15.63
N VAL A 208 -3.65 -8.72 -15.92
CA VAL A 208 -2.93 -7.45 -15.90
C VAL A 208 -2.90 -6.88 -17.31
N LYS A 209 -3.60 -5.77 -17.55
CA LYS A 209 -3.68 -5.09 -18.84
C LYS A 209 -2.50 -4.16 -19.10
N SER A 210 -2.04 -3.46 -18.07
CA SER A 210 -0.84 -2.62 -18.12
C SER A 210 -0.30 -2.42 -16.72
N ALA A 211 1.01 -2.18 -16.63
CA ALA A 211 1.71 -1.90 -15.38
C ALA A 211 2.63 -0.70 -15.59
N HIS A 212 2.72 0.15 -14.57
CA HIS A 212 3.59 1.32 -14.58
C HIS A 212 4.25 1.48 -13.22
N VAL A 213 5.49 1.94 -13.22
CA VAL A 213 6.19 2.38 -12.02
C VAL A 213 6.45 3.89 -12.12
N THR A 214 6.30 4.60 -11.01
CA THR A 214 6.47 6.05 -10.96
C THR A 214 7.06 6.49 -9.63
N SER A 215 7.72 7.65 -9.61
CA SER A 215 8.02 8.37 -8.39
C SER A 215 7.01 9.51 -8.19
N THR A 216 6.90 10.05 -6.97
CA THR A 216 5.87 11.03 -6.58
C THR A 216 5.70 12.18 -7.60
N MET A 217 6.80 12.71 -8.12
CA MET A 217 6.80 13.86 -9.06
C MET A 217 7.27 13.46 -10.46
N GLY A 218 7.72 12.22 -10.64
CA GLY A 218 8.31 11.72 -11.88
C GLY A 218 7.30 11.26 -12.92
N PRO A 219 7.77 10.97 -14.14
CA PRO A 219 6.95 10.34 -15.17
C PRO A 219 6.65 8.89 -14.84
N GLY A 220 5.51 8.37 -15.32
CA GLY A 220 5.19 6.96 -15.28
C GLY A 220 5.97 6.18 -16.34
N ILE A 221 6.64 5.10 -15.94
CA ILE A 221 7.43 4.21 -16.79
C ILE A 221 6.65 2.91 -17.00
N ALA A 222 6.37 2.58 -18.25
CA ALA A 222 5.62 1.37 -18.59
C ALA A 222 6.50 0.13 -18.37
N LEU A 223 5.93 -0.90 -17.73
CA LEU A 223 6.58 -2.20 -17.55
C LEU A 223 6.15 -3.15 -18.67
N ASP A 224 7.05 -4.04 -19.05
CA ASP A 224 6.76 -5.10 -20.03
C ASP A 224 5.88 -6.22 -19.40
N GLU A 225 5.36 -7.11 -20.24
CA GLU A 225 4.52 -8.21 -19.78
C GLU A 225 5.30 -9.22 -18.94
N ALA A 226 6.60 -9.41 -19.21
CA ALA A 226 7.46 -10.32 -18.45
C ALA A 226 7.70 -9.82 -17.02
N ALA A 227 7.70 -8.48 -16.81
CA ALA A 227 7.83 -7.89 -15.48
C ALA A 227 6.63 -8.19 -14.57
N VAL A 228 5.46 -8.46 -15.14
CA VAL A 228 4.20 -8.75 -14.43
C VAL A 228 3.71 -10.19 -14.61
N ALA A 229 4.50 -11.06 -15.25
CA ALA A 229 4.24 -12.48 -15.26
C ALA A 229 4.47 -13.09 -13.86
N PRO A 230 3.70 -14.12 -13.48
CA PRO A 230 3.99 -14.86 -12.26
C PRO A 230 5.43 -15.37 -12.33
N ALA A 231 6.16 -15.32 -11.19
CA ALA A 231 7.46 -15.98 -11.11
C ALA A 231 7.26 -17.45 -11.46
N GLU A 232 8.04 -17.97 -12.41
CA GLU A 232 8.05 -19.39 -12.70
C GLU A 232 8.41 -20.14 -11.42
N ALA A 233 7.54 -21.10 -11.04
CA ALA A 233 7.69 -21.90 -9.83
C ALA A 233 8.80 -22.92 -9.99
#